data_9a5be289e3c120f586a0219952965a9e
#
_entry.id   9a5be289e3c120f586a0219952965a9e
#
_cell.length_a   1.000
_cell.length_b   1.000
_cell.length_c   1.000
_cell.angle_alpha   90.00
_cell.angle_beta   90.00
_cell.angle_gamma   90.00
#
_symmetry.space_group_name_H-M   'P 1'
#
loop_
_entity.id
_entity.type
_entity.pdbx_description
1 polymer ?
#
loop_
_entity_poly.entity_id
_entity_poly.type
_entity_poly.pdbx_seq_one_letter_code
_entity_poly.pdbx_strand_id
1 'polypeptide(L)'
;MKKIAYLLLTISFCGLTACKTGTKKGGNMDNETLVKIETTLGDIKVKLYNETPKHRDNFIKLAEDGVYEGTLFHRVIKDFMIQAGDPDSKNAPKGKMLGAGDVGYTLPAEFVYPKYFHKKGALSAARQGDNVNPKKESSGCQFYICLLYTSPSPRDC
;
A
#
# COMPACT_ATOMS: atom_id res chain seq x y z
N MET A 1 -10.06 -26.14 -3.84
CA MET A 1 -9.11 -25.82 -2.74
C MET A 1 -8.49 -24.47 -3.05
N LYS A 2 -8.86 -23.43 -2.32
CA LYS A 2 -8.29 -22.08 -2.53
C LYS A 2 -6.88 -22.08 -1.92
N LYS A 3 -5.87 -21.88 -2.77
CA LYS A 3 -4.47 -21.74 -2.32
C LYS A 3 -4.33 -20.39 -1.61
N ILE A 4 -3.81 -20.44 -0.39
CA ILE A 4 -3.55 -19.27 0.45
C ILE A 4 -2.29 -18.59 -0.10
N ALA A 5 -2.39 -17.32 -0.46
CA ALA A 5 -1.26 -16.54 -0.92
C ALA A 5 -0.54 -15.96 0.30
N TYR A 6 0.71 -16.37 0.52
CA TYR A 6 1.58 -15.73 1.52
C TYR A 6 2.31 -14.55 0.88
N LEU A 7 2.33 -13.44 1.59
CA LEU A 7 3.02 -12.22 1.17
C LEU A 7 4.41 -12.22 1.83
N LEU A 8 5.47 -12.42 1.04
CA LEU A 8 6.85 -12.17 1.46
C LEU A 8 7.31 -10.86 0.82
N LEU A 9 7.67 -9.91 1.64
CA LEU A 9 8.18 -8.63 1.18
C LEU A 9 9.70 -8.59 1.38
N THR A 10 10.47 -8.61 0.31
CA THR A 10 11.92 -8.43 0.37
C THR A 10 12.31 -7.06 -0.16
N ILE A 11 13.04 -6.30 0.64
CA ILE A 11 13.66 -5.04 0.20
C ILE A 11 15.09 -5.34 -0.23
N SER A 12 15.38 -5.19 -1.51
CA SER A 12 16.75 -5.28 -2.03
C SER A 12 17.45 -3.94 -1.82
N PHE A 13 18.38 -3.89 -0.89
CA PHE A 13 19.24 -2.75 -0.62
C PHE A 13 20.52 -2.89 -1.44
N CYS A 14 20.67 -2.07 -2.48
CA CYS A 14 21.95 -1.94 -3.17
C CYS A 14 22.75 -0.84 -2.48
N GLY A 15 23.70 -1.26 -1.62
CA GLY A 15 24.60 -0.35 -0.92
C GLY A 15 25.73 0.13 -1.83
N LEU A 16 25.94 1.42 -1.89
CA LEU A 16 27.17 2.04 -2.36
C LEU A 16 27.72 2.97 -1.28
N THR A 17 28.97 2.71 -0.97
CA THR A 17 29.85 3.30 0.02
C THR A 17 29.93 4.82 -0.02
N ALA A 18 30.09 5.38 1.17
CA ALA A 18 30.17 6.80 1.49
C ALA A 18 31.29 7.56 0.79
N CYS A 19 30.96 8.80 0.39
CA CYS A 19 31.91 9.92 0.43
C CYS A 19 31.15 11.17 0.90
N LYS A 20 31.67 11.76 2.01
CA LYS A 20 31.18 13.03 2.57
C LYS A 20 31.52 14.18 1.65
N THR A 21 30.59 15.06 1.35
CA THR A 21 30.72 16.53 1.46
C THR A 21 29.49 17.26 0.89
N GLY A 22 28.96 18.24 1.62
CA GLY A 22 28.34 19.45 1.05
C GLY A 22 26.85 19.41 0.78
N THR A 23 26.12 20.01 1.69
CA THR A 23 24.76 20.53 1.59
C THR A 23 24.40 21.09 0.22
N LYS A 24 23.36 20.54 -0.44
CA LYS A 24 22.42 21.30 -1.29
C LYS A 24 21.07 20.58 -1.32
N LYS A 25 20.02 21.25 -0.79
CA LYS A 25 18.62 20.94 -1.04
C LYS A 25 18.37 21.01 -2.54
N GLY A 26 18.22 19.88 -3.18
CA GLY A 26 17.71 19.74 -4.53
C GLY A 26 17.05 18.36 -4.55
N GLY A 27 15.73 18.34 -4.45
CA GLY A 27 14.97 17.09 -4.54
C GLY A 27 15.22 16.47 -5.90
N ASN A 28 15.98 15.39 -5.94
CA ASN A 28 16.12 14.58 -7.13
C ASN A 28 14.81 13.81 -7.31
N MET A 29 13.99 14.23 -8.29
CA MET A 29 12.67 13.64 -8.58
C MET A 29 12.74 12.24 -9.20
N ASP A 30 13.93 11.69 -9.42
CA ASP A 30 14.12 10.50 -10.26
C ASP A 30 14.32 9.19 -9.48
N ASN A 31 14.21 9.20 -8.15
CA ASN A 31 14.43 7.98 -7.37
C ASN A 31 13.16 7.58 -6.59
N GLU A 32 12.12 7.16 -7.34
CA GLU A 32 10.92 6.60 -6.72
C GLU A 32 11.21 5.19 -6.18
N THR A 33 10.69 4.91 -4.99
CA THR A 33 10.91 3.61 -4.33
C THR A 33 10.13 2.51 -5.03
N LEU A 34 10.85 1.47 -5.45
CA LEU A 34 10.24 0.25 -5.99
C LEU A 34 10.08 -0.79 -4.87
N VAL A 35 8.90 -1.37 -4.79
CA VAL A 35 8.57 -2.43 -3.85
C VAL A 35 8.10 -3.65 -4.63
N LYS A 36 8.55 -4.84 -4.21
CA LYS A 36 8.09 -6.12 -4.71
C LYS A 36 7.21 -6.77 -3.67
N ILE A 37 5.98 -7.10 -4.05
CA ILE A 37 5.03 -7.87 -3.26
C ILE A 37 5.08 -9.31 -3.79
N GLU A 38 5.69 -10.21 -3.03
CA GLU A 38 5.77 -11.63 -3.39
C GLU A 38 4.49 -12.34 -2.95
N THR A 39 3.88 -13.08 -3.86
CA THR A 39 2.67 -13.87 -3.58
C THR A 39 2.82 -15.29 -4.07
N THR A 40 1.99 -16.19 -3.58
CA THR A 40 1.96 -17.59 -4.06
C THR A 40 1.52 -17.73 -5.53
N LEU A 41 1.01 -16.65 -6.13
CA LEU A 41 0.57 -16.63 -7.53
C LEU A 41 1.49 -15.82 -8.43
N GLY A 42 2.58 -15.27 -7.89
CA GLY A 42 3.57 -14.46 -8.61
C GLY A 42 3.84 -13.13 -7.95
N ASP A 43 4.80 -12.39 -8.48
CA ASP A 43 5.28 -11.14 -7.94
C ASP A 43 4.52 -9.94 -8.53
N ILE A 44 4.20 -8.98 -7.67
CA ILE A 44 3.64 -7.69 -8.07
C ILE A 44 4.70 -6.62 -7.78
N LYS A 45 5.10 -5.87 -8.80
CA LYS A 45 6.02 -4.74 -8.64
C LYS A 45 5.23 -3.45 -8.61
N VAL A 46 5.42 -2.66 -7.57
CA VAL A 46 4.76 -1.36 -7.38
C VAL A 46 5.81 -0.27 -7.18
N LYS A 47 5.44 0.93 -7.62
CA LYS A 47 6.23 2.14 -7.48
C LYS A 47 5.53 3.08 -6.52
N LEU A 48 6.22 3.51 -5.46
CA LEU A 48 5.69 4.44 -4.48
C LEU A 48 6.05 5.87 -4.88
N TYR A 49 5.06 6.75 -4.88
CA TYR A 49 5.24 8.13 -5.29
C TYR A 49 5.89 8.98 -4.20
N ASN A 50 6.76 9.89 -4.60
CA ASN A 50 7.46 10.79 -3.68
C ASN A 50 6.56 11.92 -3.17
N GLU A 51 5.50 12.25 -3.88
CA GLU A 51 4.55 13.31 -3.53
C GLU A 51 3.52 12.90 -2.46
N THR A 52 3.50 11.61 -2.09
CA THR A 52 2.70 11.09 -0.97
C THR A 52 3.63 10.53 0.11
N PRO A 53 4.50 11.37 0.73
CA PRO A 53 5.60 10.89 1.56
C PRO A 53 5.12 10.15 2.82
N LYS A 54 4.02 10.56 3.44
CA LYS A 54 3.50 9.90 4.64
C LYS A 54 3.04 8.47 4.34
N HIS A 55 2.31 8.28 3.25
CA HIS A 55 1.86 6.94 2.83
C HIS A 55 3.03 6.09 2.35
N ARG A 56 3.96 6.66 1.56
CA ARG A 56 5.17 5.98 1.10
C ARG A 56 6.01 5.48 2.27
N ASP A 57 6.39 6.38 3.17
CA ASP A 57 7.32 6.07 4.26
C ASP A 57 6.69 5.09 5.26
N ASN A 58 5.39 5.24 5.53
CA ASN A 58 4.65 4.29 6.35
C ASN A 58 4.58 2.89 5.71
N PHE A 59 4.32 2.81 4.41
CA PHE A 59 4.27 1.52 3.71
C PHE A 59 5.64 0.81 3.78
N ILE A 60 6.73 1.55 3.55
CA ILE A 60 8.10 1.03 3.66
C ILE A 60 8.36 0.54 5.09
N LYS A 61 8.06 1.37 6.09
CA LYS A 61 8.25 1.01 7.51
C LYS A 61 7.52 -0.28 7.87
N LEU A 62 6.25 -0.41 7.51
CA LEU A 62 5.47 -1.62 7.81
C LEU A 62 5.98 -2.85 7.08
N ALA A 63 6.54 -2.67 5.89
CA ALA A 63 7.20 -3.73 5.16
C ALA A 63 8.48 -4.19 5.86
N GLU A 64 9.31 -3.27 6.31
CA GLU A 64 10.55 -3.53 7.07
C GLU A 64 10.26 -4.17 8.44
N ASP A 65 9.19 -3.73 9.09
CA ASP A 65 8.71 -4.30 10.36
C ASP A 65 8.05 -5.70 10.20
N GLY A 66 7.93 -6.23 8.97
CA GLY A 66 7.34 -7.54 8.69
C GLY A 66 5.82 -7.59 8.90
N VAL A 67 5.15 -6.44 8.97
CA VAL A 67 3.69 -6.38 9.19
C VAL A 67 2.92 -7.06 8.07
N TYR A 68 3.41 -6.99 6.85
CA TYR A 68 2.75 -7.58 5.69
C TYR A 68 3.06 -9.05 5.45
N GLU A 69 4.05 -9.61 6.15
CA GLU A 69 4.43 -11.02 5.99
C GLU A 69 3.29 -11.96 6.41
N GLY A 70 2.94 -12.88 5.54
CA GLY A 70 1.88 -13.86 5.77
C GLY A 70 0.46 -13.29 5.77
N THR A 71 0.27 -12.01 5.47
CA THR A 71 -1.09 -11.43 5.30
C THR A 71 -1.74 -11.93 4.02
N LEU A 72 -3.06 -11.86 3.96
CA LEU A 72 -3.86 -12.33 2.83
C LEU A 72 -4.42 -11.16 2.03
N PHE A 73 -4.64 -11.37 0.73
CA PHE A 73 -5.63 -10.60 -0.01
C PHE A 73 -7.01 -11.04 0.46
N HIS A 74 -7.50 -10.41 1.51
CA HIS A 74 -8.70 -10.84 2.25
C HIS A 74 -10.00 -10.39 1.59
N ARG A 75 -9.95 -9.39 0.72
CA ARG A 75 -11.13 -8.87 0.02
C ARG A 75 -10.84 -8.71 -1.47
N VAL A 76 -11.68 -9.32 -2.29
CA VAL A 76 -11.60 -9.24 -3.75
C VAL A 76 -12.97 -8.84 -4.28
N ILE A 77 -13.02 -7.72 -4.99
CA ILE A 77 -14.20 -7.30 -5.73
C ILE A 77 -13.85 -7.40 -7.21
N LYS A 78 -14.59 -8.27 -7.91
CA LYS A 78 -14.40 -8.49 -9.35
C LYS A 78 -14.50 -7.15 -10.09
N ASP A 79 -13.61 -6.95 -11.04
CA ASP A 79 -13.54 -5.76 -11.89
C ASP A 79 -13.38 -4.42 -11.15
N PHE A 80 -13.03 -4.46 -9.84
CA PHE A 80 -12.80 -3.26 -9.06
C PHE A 80 -11.43 -3.27 -8.37
N MET A 81 -11.20 -4.15 -7.39
CA MET A 81 -9.94 -4.14 -6.63
C MET A 81 -9.65 -5.44 -5.88
N ILE A 82 -8.41 -5.61 -5.47
CA ILE A 82 -7.96 -6.60 -4.48
C ILE A 82 -7.35 -5.86 -3.29
N GLN A 83 -7.74 -6.22 -2.06
CA GLN A 83 -7.35 -5.55 -0.81
C GLN A 83 -6.58 -6.50 0.10
N ALA A 84 -5.50 -5.97 0.69
CA ALA A 84 -4.62 -6.68 1.61
C ALA A 84 -4.18 -5.76 2.78
N GLY A 85 -3.22 -6.23 3.59
CA GLY A 85 -2.61 -5.45 4.67
C GLY A 85 -3.35 -5.52 6.00
N ASP A 86 -4.32 -6.43 6.16
CA ASP A 86 -4.95 -6.71 7.44
C ASP A 86 -4.06 -7.63 8.29
N PRO A 87 -3.50 -7.18 9.43
CA PRO A 87 -2.66 -8.00 10.29
C PRO A 87 -3.38 -9.24 10.83
N ASP A 88 -4.69 -9.14 11.05
CA ASP A 88 -5.54 -10.23 11.54
C ASP A 88 -5.74 -11.36 10.52
N SER A 89 -5.32 -11.12 9.27
CA SER A 89 -5.38 -12.13 8.22
C SER A 89 -4.24 -13.14 8.30
N LYS A 90 -3.20 -12.89 9.10
CA LYS A 90 -2.09 -13.85 9.31
C LYS A 90 -2.62 -15.12 9.96
N ASN A 91 -2.41 -16.26 9.28
CA ASN A 91 -2.86 -17.58 9.78
C ASN A 91 -4.34 -17.63 10.15
N ALA A 92 -5.17 -16.78 9.56
CA ALA A 92 -6.58 -16.72 9.89
C ALA A 92 -7.30 -18.04 9.57
N PRO A 93 -8.08 -18.60 10.51
CA PRO A 93 -8.86 -19.79 10.26
C PRO A 93 -9.94 -19.53 9.20
N LYS A 94 -10.33 -20.59 8.48
CA LYS A 94 -11.38 -20.51 7.48
C LYS A 94 -12.69 -19.97 8.10
N GLY A 95 -13.26 -18.94 7.49
CA GLY A 95 -14.51 -18.33 7.93
C GLY A 95 -14.34 -17.14 8.88
N LYS A 96 -13.11 -16.83 9.35
CA LYS A 96 -12.88 -15.60 10.10
C LYS A 96 -13.22 -14.38 9.23
N MET A 97 -13.99 -13.45 9.77
CA MET A 97 -14.19 -12.15 9.13
C MET A 97 -12.90 -11.33 9.24
N LEU A 98 -12.49 -10.79 8.11
CA LEU A 98 -11.25 -10.00 7.97
C LEU A 98 -11.58 -8.59 7.45
N GLY A 99 -10.60 -7.69 7.56
CA GLY A 99 -10.71 -6.31 7.10
C GLY A 99 -10.93 -5.30 8.24
N ALA A 100 -10.99 -5.75 9.50
CA ALA A 100 -11.09 -4.89 10.67
C ALA A 100 -9.75 -4.68 11.40
N GLY A 101 -8.73 -5.49 11.08
CA GLY A 101 -7.41 -5.36 11.69
C GLY A 101 -6.72 -4.06 11.31
N ASP A 102 -6.01 -3.46 12.26
CA ASP A 102 -5.24 -2.24 12.06
C ASP A 102 -3.91 -2.27 12.85
N VAL A 103 -3.14 -1.21 12.75
CA VAL A 103 -1.87 -1.02 13.47
C VAL A 103 -1.97 0.04 14.57
N GLY A 104 -3.19 0.44 14.95
CA GLY A 104 -3.47 1.37 16.04
C GLY A 104 -3.38 2.86 15.65
N TYR A 105 -3.26 3.18 14.36
CA TYR A 105 -3.25 4.57 13.88
C TYR A 105 -3.78 4.69 12.46
N THR A 106 -4.15 5.91 12.09
CA THR A 106 -4.53 6.32 10.74
C THR A 106 -3.52 7.30 10.16
N LEU A 107 -3.54 7.46 8.85
CA LEU A 107 -2.72 8.44 8.14
C LEU A 107 -3.61 9.59 7.62
N PRO A 108 -3.17 10.84 7.76
CA PRO A 108 -3.89 11.95 7.14
C PRO A 108 -3.86 11.80 5.61
N ALA A 109 -4.94 12.23 4.96
CA ALA A 109 -5.06 12.17 3.51
C ALA A 109 -3.94 12.93 2.80
N GLU A 110 -3.41 12.36 1.71
CA GLU A 110 -2.44 12.97 0.81
C GLU A 110 -2.98 12.89 -0.63
N PHE A 111 -3.84 13.83 -1.01
CA PHE A 111 -4.41 13.88 -2.35
C PHE A 111 -3.56 14.73 -3.30
N VAL A 112 -3.15 14.15 -4.41
CA VAL A 112 -2.32 14.82 -5.45
C VAL A 112 -3.06 14.81 -6.79
N TYR A 113 -4.37 15.05 -6.75
CA TYR A 113 -5.20 15.16 -7.94
C TYR A 113 -4.86 16.45 -8.71
N PRO A 114 -4.87 16.48 -10.06
CA PRO A 114 -5.21 15.37 -10.99
C PRO A 114 -4.02 14.47 -11.36
N LYS A 115 -2.84 14.66 -10.77
CA LYS A 115 -1.63 13.92 -11.15
C LYS A 115 -1.77 12.42 -10.82
N TYR A 116 -2.32 12.11 -9.65
CA TYR A 116 -2.58 10.73 -9.21
C TYR A 116 -4.06 10.53 -8.96
N PHE A 117 -4.58 9.40 -9.42
CA PHE A 117 -5.96 8.96 -9.26
C PHE A 117 -6.02 7.43 -9.33
N HIS A 118 -7.15 6.85 -8.99
CA HIS A 118 -7.36 5.39 -9.00
C HIS A 118 -7.48 4.87 -10.43
N LYS A 119 -6.37 4.68 -11.09
CA LYS A 119 -6.27 4.00 -12.38
C LYS A 119 -5.96 2.52 -12.19
N LYS A 120 -6.21 1.71 -13.20
CA LYS A 120 -5.83 0.28 -13.20
C LYS A 120 -4.35 0.12 -12.85
N GLY A 121 -4.06 -0.73 -11.85
CA GLY A 121 -2.72 -0.96 -11.32
C GLY A 121 -2.30 0.03 -10.22
N ALA A 122 -3.11 1.03 -9.88
CA ALA A 122 -2.78 1.93 -8.76
C ALA A 122 -2.82 1.16 -7.43
N LEU A 123 -1.74 1.33 -6.63
CA LEU A 123 -1.71 0.95 -5.22
C LEU A 123 -2.25 2.13 -4.41
N SER A 124 -3.27 1.88 -3.61
CA SER A 124 -3.95 2.92 -2.84
C SER A 124 -4.18 2.48 -1.41
N ALA A 125 -4.07 3.40 -0.45
CA ALA A 125 -4.41 3.12 0.93
C ALA A 125 -5.93 2.94 1.09
N ALA A 126 -6.33 1.95 1.86
CA ALA A 126 -7.75 1.75 2.19
C ALA A 126 -8.22 2.80 3.20
N ARG A 127 -9.48 3.19 3.14
CA ARG A 127 -10.11 4.09 4.11
C ARG A 127 -11.58 3.75 4.31
N GLN A 128 -12.12 4.20 5.42
CA GLN A 128 -13.56 4.14 5.67
C GLN A 128 -14.31 5.21 4.86
N GLY A 129 -15.60 4.98 4.64
CA GLY A 129 -16.46 5.92 3.92
C GLY A 129 -16.61 7.27 4.65
N ASP A 130 -16.90 8.32 3.90
CA ASP A 130 -16.95 9.70 4.39
C ASP A 130 -17.94 9.92 5.54
N ASN A 131 -19.01 9.11 5.62
CA ASN A 131 -20.01 9.20 6.70
C ASN A 131 -19.41 8.90 8.10
N VAL A 132 -18.41 8.04 8.17
CA VAL A 132 -17.74 7.65 9.43
C VAL A 132 -16.33 8.21 9.54
N ASN A 133 -15.79 8.70 8.44
CA ASN A 133 -14.45 9.24 8.33
C ASN A 133 -14.43 10.55 7.52
N PRO A 134 -15.02 11.64 8.05
CA PRO A 134 -15.10 12.92 7.35
C PRO A 134 -13.72 13.56 7.06
N LYS A 135 -12.70 13.19 7.83
CA LYS A 135 -11.31 13.63 7.60
C LYS A 135 -10.62 12.89 6.47
N LYS A 136 -11.25 11.84 5.92
CA LYS A 136 -10.71 10.99 4.86
C LYS A 136 -9.35 10.37 5.21
N GLU A 137 -9.11 10.10 6.48
CA GLU A 137 -7.89 9.45 6.93
C GLU A 137 -7.79 8.04 6.38
N SER A 138 -6.59 7.63 6.01
CA SER A 138 -6.32 6.28 5.50
C SER A 138 -6.03 5.31 6.64
N SER A 139 -6.33 4.03 6.43
CA SER A 139 -5.82 2.96 7.29
C SER A 139 -4.30 3.01 7.38
N GLY A 140 -3.76 2.76 8.56
CA GLY A 140 -2.32 2.70 8.76
C GLY A 140 -1.65 1.54 8.01
N CYS A 141 -2.38 0.47 7.69
CA CYS A 141 -1.78 -0.74 7.10
C CYS A 141 -2.53 -1.29 5.88
N GLN A 142 -3.83 -1.13 5.78
CA GLN A 142 -4.58 -1.76 4.70
C GLN A 142 -4.45 -0.96 3.40
N PHE A 143 -4.27 -1.69 2.30
CA PHE A 143 -4.14 -1.15 0.96
C PHE A 143 -4.91 -1.99 -0.05
N TYR A 144 -5.16 -1.43 -1.22
CA TYR A 144 -5.74 -2.17 -2.34
C TYR A 144 -5.08 -1.83 -3.67
N ILE A 145 -5.22 -2.75 -4.62
CA ILE A 145 -4.75 -2.56 -5.99
C ILE A 145 -5.98 -2.47 -6.89
N CYS A 146 -6.08 -1.38 -7.64
CA CYS A 146 -7.18 -1.15 -8.58
C CYS A 146 -7.08 -2.09 -9.79
N LEU A 147 -8.20 -2.71 -10.15
CA LEU A 147 -8.34 -3.54 -11.34
C LEU A 147 -9.16 -2.87 -12.45
N LEU A 148 -9.96 -1.88 -12.09
CA LEU A 148 -10.81 -1.13 -13.01
C LEU A 148 -10.13 0.15 -13.49
N TYR A 149 -10.38 0.53 -14.73
CA TYR A 149 -10.17 1.90 -15.21
C TYR A 149 -11.32 2.76 -14.67
N THR A 150 -11.06 3.50 -13.59
CA THR A 150 -12.01 4.50 -13.12
C THR A 150 -11.75 5.82 -13.81
N SER A 151 -12.81 6.50 -14.21
CA SER A 151 -12.73 7.90 -14.61
C SER A 151 -12.25 8.72 -13.41
N PRO A 152 -11.37 9.72 -13.61
CA PRO A 152 -10.91 10.56 -12.49
C PRO A 152 -12.12 11.19 -11.79
N SER A 153 -12.37 10.82 -10.55
CA SER A 153 -13.38 11.43 -9.70
C SER A 153 -12.70 12.07 -8.49
N PRO A 154 -13.04 13.33 -8.16
CA PRO A 154 -12.52 13.97 -6.94
C PRO A 154 -12.90 13.25 -5.65
N ARG A 155 -13.85 12.31 -5.71
CA ARG A 155 -14.27 11.49 -4.57
C ARG A 155 -13.41 10.25 -4.35
N ASP A 156 -12.62 9.87 -5.36
CA ASP A 156 -11.81 8.64 -5.36
C ASP A 156 -10.33 8.92 -5.04
N CYS A 157 -10.01 10.17 -4.77
CA CYS A 157 -8.66 10.60 -4.37
C CYS A 157 -8.57 10.80 -2.86
#